data_326e3fdcd12bcba145ca82ef99a1f4de
#
_entry.id   326e3fdcd12bcba145ca82ef99a1f4de
#
_cell.length_a   1.000
_cell.length_b   1.000
_cell.length_c   1.000
_cell.angle_alpha   90.00
_cell.angle_beta   90.00
_cell.angle_gamma   90.00
#
_symmetry.space_group_name_H-M   'P 1'
#
loop_
_entity.id
_entity.type
_entity.pdbx_description
1 polymer ?
#
loop_
_entity_poly.entity_id
_entity_poly.type
_entity_poly.pdbx_seq_one_letter_code
_entity_poly.pdbx_strand_id
1 'polypeptide(L)'
;MEKYRLYLYVDNEYNELNEIYQNKIDEHNTNLFSNENPHKDSGFDLYNPEEFMMKVTECNKMNLRIKCAMVRVLNDNTEIPCGFYLYPRSSISKTKFRLANNVGIIDS
;
A
#
# COMPACT_ATOMS: atom_id res chain seq x y z
N MET A 1 -17.71 -13.87 5.23
CA MET A 1 -16.65 -12.87 5.44
C MET A 1 -16.15 -12.37 4.10
N GLU A 2 -16.12 -11.08 3.89
CA GLU A 2 -15.58 -10.51 2.68
C GLU A 2 -14.07 -10.67 2.63
N LYS A 3 -13.56 -11.07 1.47
CA LYS A 3 -12.11 -11.20 1.23
C LYS A 3 -11.69 -10.24 0.13
N TYR A 4 -10.56 -9.58 0.36
CA TYR A 4 -9.95 -8.68 -0.60
C TYR A 4 -8.52 -9.14 -0.88
N ARG A 5 -8.07 -8.91 -2.10
CA ARG A 5 -6.71 -9.22 -2.51
C ARG A 5 -6.09 -8.00 -3.16
N LEU A 6 -4.91 -7.64 -2.69
CA LEU A 6 -4.12 -6.56 -3.27
C LEU A 6 -3.02 -7.16 -4.12
N TYR A 7 -3.00 -6.81 -5.40
CA TYR A 7 -1.90 -7.13 -6.30
C TYR A 7 -0.95 -5.96 -6.37
N LEU A 8 0.32 -6.24 -6.23
CA LEU A 8 1.36 -5.24 -6.23
C LEU A 8 2.43 -5.61 -7.24
N TYR A 9 2.68 -4.72 -8.21
CA TYR A 9 3.75 -4.86 -9.19
C TYR A 9 4.83 -3.84 -8.90
N VAL A 10 6.06 -4.30 -8.75
CA VAL A 10 7.23 -3.45 -8.51
C VAL A 10 8.01 -3.30 -9.82
N ASP A 11 8.47 -2.08 -10.12
CA ASP A 11 9.28 -1.78 -11.29
C ASP A 11 10.52 -2.71 -11.33
N ASN A 12 10.79 -3.31 -12.48
CA ASN A 12 11.85 -4.30 -12.66
C ASN A 12 13.25 -3.80 -12.31
N GLU A 13 13.47 -2.49 -12.35
CA GLU A 13 14.77 -1.89 -12.03
C GLU A 13 15.04 -1.82 -10.52
N TYR A 14 14.06 -2.16 -9.69
CA TYR A 14 14.10 -1.99 -8.24
C TYR A 14 13.99 -3.33 -7.51
N ASN A 15 15.01 -4.19 -7.68
CA ASN A 15 15.01 -5.55 -7.09
C ASN A 15 14.95 -5.53 -5.56
N GLU A 16 15.67 -4.61 -4.91
CA GLU A 16 15.66 -4.49 -3.45
C GLU A 16 14.27 -4.13 -2.94
N LEU A 17 13.58 -3.23 -3.63
CA LEU A 17 12.21 -2.84 -3.30
C LEU A 17 11.27 -4.02 -3.43
N ASN A 18 11.44 -4.83 -4.48
CA ASN A 18 10.63 -6.04 -4.68
C ASN A 18 10.80 -7.02 -3.52
N GLU A 19 12.03 -7.22 -3.04
CA GLU A 19 12.31 -8.09 -1.88
C GLU A 19 11.64 -7.56 -0.61
N ILE A 20 11.70 -6.25 -0.37
CA ILE A 20 11.05 -5.61 0.79
C ILE A 20 9.55 -5.88 0.77
N TYR A 21 8.90 -5.66 -0.38
CA TYR A 21 7.46 -5.90 -0.51
C TYR A 21 7.12 -7.38 -0.41
N GLN A 22 7.92 -8.26 -0.96
CA GLN A 22 7.67 -9.69 -0.87
C GLN A 22 7.69 -10.17 0.60
N ASN A 23 8.68 -9.73 1.37
CA ASN A 23 8.77 -10.03 2.79
C ASN A 23 7.58 -9.44 3.56
N LYS A 24 7.19 -8.23 3.22
CA LYS A 24 6.05 -7.55 3.86
C LYS A 24 4.72 -8.25 3.57
N ILE A 25 4.55 -8.72 2.35
CA ILE A 25 3.36 -9.49 1.95
C ILE A 25 3.29 -10.80 2.73
N ASP A 26 4.40 -11.52 2.83
CA ASP A 26 4.46 -12.77 3.55
C ASP A 26 4.14 -12.57 5.04
N GLU A 27 4.71 -11.55 5.66
CA GLU A 27 4.46 -11.19 7.05
C GLU A 27 2.99 -10.79 7.27
N HIS A 28 2.45 -9.96 6.40
CA HIS A 28 1.06 -9.50 6.47
C HIS A 28 0.09 -10.68 6.34
N ASN A 29 0.31 -11.58 5.39
CA ASN A 29 -0.51 -12.76 5.20
C ASN A 29 -0.44 -13.71 6.40
N THR A 30 0.74 -13.89 6.98
CA THR A 30 0.92 -14.70 8.19
C THR A 30 0.09 -14.13 9.34
N ASN A 31 0.12 -12.81 9.54
CA ASN A 31 -0.65 -12.15 10.60
C ASN A 31 -2.16 -12.26 10.37
N LEU A 32 -2.62 -12.14 9.13
CA LEU A 32 -4.05 -12.25 8.80
C LEU A 32 -4.60 -13.64 9.11
N PHE A 33 -3.82 -14.68 8.90
CA PHE A 33 -4.23 -16.07 9.11
C PHE A 33 -3.87 -16.60 10.49
N SER A 34 -3.19 -15.81 11.31
CA SER A 34 -2.85 -16.18 12.67
C SER A 34 -4.04 -15.98 13.61
N ASN A 35 -4.34 -17.00 14.42
CA ASN A 35 -5.35 -16.90 15.47
C ASN A 35 -4.81 -16.23 16.74
N GLU A 36 -3.52 -15.97 16.82
CA GLU A 36 -2.85 -15.38 17.98
C GLU A 36 -2.99 -13.86 18.05
N ASN A 37 -3.29 -13.22 16.93
CA ASN A 37 -3.43 -11.77 16.88
C ASN A 37 -4.91 -11.36 16.65
N PRO A 38 -5.63 -10.94 17.70
CA PRO A 38 -7.03 -10.51 17.59
C PRO A 38 -7.16 -9.15 16.87
N HIS A 39 -6.09 -8.36 16.80
CA HIS A 39 -6.08 -7.03 16.19
C HIS A 39 -5.29 -7.07 14.88
N LYS A 40 -5.91 -7.65 13.85
CA LYS A 40 -5.28 -7.73 12.53
C LYS A 40 -5.18 -6.35 11.90
N ASP A 41 -4.01 -6.07 11.31
CA ASP A 41 -3.79 -4.83 10.61
C ASP A 41 -4.65 -4.77 9.34
N SER A 42 -5.44 -3.72 9.18
CA SER A 42 -6.32 -3.53 8.03
C SER A 42 -5.64 -2.79 6.88
N GLY A 43 -4.46 -2.25 7.09
CA GLY A 43 -3.71 -1.49 6.11
C GLY A 43 -2.46 -2.18 5.62
N PHE A 44 -1.98 -1.77 4.46
CA PHE A 44 -0.72 -2.22 3.89
C PHE A 44 0.17 -1.02 3.61
N ASP A 45 1.37 -1.01 4.18
CA ASP A 45 2.31 0.10 4.04
C ASP A 45 3.03 0.09 2.70
N LEU A 46 3.13 1.27 2.10
CA LEU A 46 3.94 1.50 0.91
C LEU A 46 5.23 2.24 1.30
N TYR A 47 6.30 1.99 0.57
CA TYR A 47 7.63 2.51 0.88
C TYR A 47 8.12 3.44 -0.21
N ASN A 48 8.86 4.49 0.17
CA ASN A 48 9.60 5.31 -0.77
C ASN A 48 10.91 4.59 -1.13
N PRO A 49 11.15 4.26 -2.41
CA PRO A 49 12.34 3.49 -2.80
C PRO A 49 13.63 4.30 -2.86
N GLU A 50 13.54 5.63 -2.86
CA GLU A 50 14.68 6.52 -3.06
C GLU A 50 14.65 7.69 -2.09
N GLU A 51 15.83 8.24 -1.75
CA GLU A 51 15.87 9.51 -1.06
C GLU A 51 15.28 10.60 -1.94
N PHE A 52 14.49 11.46 -1.32
CA PHE A 52 13.76 12.50 -2.05
C PHE A 52 13.82 13.81 -1.28
N MET A 53 14.36 14.85 -1.93
CA MET A 53 14.39 16.19 -1.35
C MET A 53 13.14 16.95 -1.76
N MET A 54 12.29 17.29 -0.81
CA MET A 54 11.07 18.03 -1.06
C MET A 54 11.31 19.54 -1.01
N LYS A 55 10.69 20.24 -1.96
CA LYS A 55 10.68 21.71 -1.97
C LYS A 55 9.47 22.20 -1.20
N VAL A 56 9.69 23.07 -0.21
CA VAL A 56 8.68 23.46 0.79
C VAL A 56 7.48 24.19 0.20
N THR A 57 7.65 24.90 -0.91
CA THR A 57 6.62 25.77 -1.50
C THR A 57 5.92 25.16 -2.71
N GLU A 58 6.21 23.91 -3.05
CA GLU A 58 5.71 23.26 -4.26
C GLU A 58 5.03 21.93 -3.95
N CYS A 59 4.12 21.51 -4.82
CA CYS A 59 3.69 20.13 -4.87
C CYS A 59 4.80 19.27 -5.42
N ASN A 60 5.21 18.26 -4.67
CA ASN A 60 6.26 17.34 -5.06
C ASN A 60 5.65 16.01 -5.47
N LYS A 61 6.13 15.45 -6.57
CA LYS A 61 5.74 14.11 -7.02
C LYS A 61 6.79 13.10 -6.57
N MET A 62 6.34 12.08 -5.84
CA MET A 62 7.19 10.98 -5.42
C MET A 62 6.76 9.73 -6.17
N ASN A 63 7.68 9.15 -6.94
CA ASN A 63 7.39 7.91 -7.66
C ASN A 63 7.70 6.72 -6.75
N LEU A 64 6.68 5.98 -6.36
CA LEU A 64 6.83 4.80 -5.50
C LEU A 64 7.29 3.55 -6.27
N ARG A 65 7.38 3.63 -7.60
CA ARG A 65 7.84 2.56 -8.47
C ARG A 65 7.02 1.27 -8.38
N ILE A 66 5.73 1.43 -8.10
CA ILE A 66 4.81 0.30 -7.99
C ILE A 66 3.51 0.58 -8.75
N LYS A 67 2.82 -0.49 -9.08
CA LYS A 67 1.43 -0.46 -9.55
C LYS A 67 0.61 -1.38 -8.66
N CYS A 68 -0.59 -0.97 -8.33
CA CYS A 68 -1.47 -1.72 -7.45
C CYS A 68 -2.82 -1.94 -8.10
N ALA A 69 -3.41 -3.09 -7.81
CA ALA A 69 -4.80 -3.37 -8.14
C ALA A 69 -5.44 -4.13 -6.99
N MET A 70 -6.67 -3.80 -6.64
CA MET A 70 -7.39 -4.49 -5.59
C MET A 70 -8.62 -5.17 -6.16
N VAL A 71 -8.88 -6.38 -5.68
CA VAL A 71 -10.05 -7.15 -6.07
C VAL A 71 -10.80 -7.65 -4.83
N ARG A 72 -12.11 -7.78 -4.96
CA ARG A 72 -12.93 -8.51 -4.00
C ARG A 72 -13.04 -9.95 -4.47
N VAL A 73 -12.78 -10.89 -3.58
CA VAL A 73 -12.81 -12.32 -3.89
C VAL A 73 -14.14 -12.91 -3.40
N LEU A 74 -14.91 -13.47 -4.33
CA LEU A 74 -16.18 -14.11 -4.01
C LEU A 74 -15.97 -15.55 -3.52
N ASN A 75 -17.06 -16.16 -3.02
CA ASN A 75 -17.02 -17.52 -2.46
C ASN A 75 -16.57 -18.59 -3.48
N ASP A 76 -16.81 -18.34 -4.76
CA ASP A 76 -16.37 -19.22 -5.86
C ASP A 76 -14.98 -18.89 -6.40
N ASN A 77 -14.23 -18.04 -5.68
CA ASN A 77 -12.92 -17.51 -6.05
C ASN A 77 -12.92 -16.55 -7.27
N THR A 78 -14.10 -16.11 -7.70
CA THR A 78 -14.19 -15.06 -8.73
C THR A 78 -13.68 -13.75 -8.15
N GLU A 79 -12.85 -13.03 -8.92
CA GLU A 79 -12.29 -11.74 -8.54
C GLU A 79 -13.04 -10.61 -9.24
N ILE A 80 -13.46 -9.62 -8.46
CA ILE A 80 -14.13 -8.43 -8.98
C ILE A 80 -13.26 -7.21 -8.67
N PRO A 81 -12.83 -6.42 -9.68
CA PRO A 81 -12.05 -5.21 -9.44
C PRO A 81 -12.78 -4.26 -8.49
N CYS A 82 -12.05 -3.68 -7.54
CA CYS A 82 -12.56 -2.67 -6.64
C CYS A 82 -11.52 -1.57 -6.39
N GLY A 83 -12.00 -0.42 -5.94
CA GLY A 83 -11.12 0.69 -5.57
C GLY A 83 -10.61 0.57 -4.14
N PHE A 84 -9.73 1.46 -3.77
CA PHE A 84 -9.21 1.56 -2.41
C PHE A 84 -8.77 2.99 -2.10
N TYR A 85 -8.52 3.26 -0.82
CA TYR A 85 -8.03 4.56 -0.37
C TYR A 85 -6.55 4.48 -0.02
N LEU A 86 -5.84 5.55 -0.34
CA LEU A 86 -4.44 5.75 0.04
C LEU A 86 -4.39 6.87 1.09
N TYR A 87 -3.89 6.52 2.28
CA TYR A 87 -3.72 7.46 3.38
C TYR A 87 -2.24 7.61 3.73
N PRO A 88 -1.80 8.83 4.11
CA PRO A 88 -0.50 8.95 4.74
C PRO A 88 -0.52 8.30 6.13
N ARG A 89 0.64 7.83 6.57
CA ARG A 89 0.75 7.30 7.94
C ARG A 89 0.57 8.43 8.95
N SER A 90 0.11 8.07 10.15
CA SER A 90 -0.12 9.03 11.22
C SER A 90 1.13 9.83 11.59
N SER A 91 2.31 9.25 11.43
CA SER A 91 3.59 9.93 11.70
C SER A 91 3.84 11.15 10.81
N ILE A 92 3.14 11.28 9.68
CA ILE A 92 3.28 12.47 8.82
C ILE A 92 2.83 13.74 9.54
N SER A 93 1.95 13.62 10.53
CA SER A 93 1.47 14.76 11.32
C SER A 93 2.60 15.44 12.12
N LYS A 94 3.71 14.75 12.36
CA LYS A 94 4.90 15.27 13.03
C LYS A 94 5.83 16.02 12.08
N THR A 95 5.50 16.08 10.81
CA THR A 95 6.27 16.77 9.77
C THR A 95 5.48 17.94 9.22
N LYS A 96 6.12 18.74 8.36
CA LYS A 96 5.46 19.82 7.62
C LYS A 96 4.79 19.32 6.33
N PHE A 97 4.79 18.02 6.10
CA PHE A 97 4.29 17.42 4.87
C PHE A 97 2.87 16.92 5.01
N ARG A 98 2.17 16.87 3.90
CA ARG A 98 0.85 16.26 3.80
C ARG A 98 0.64 15.73 2.38
N LEU A 99 -0.29 14.80 2.24
CA LEU A 99 -0.74 14.36 0.93
C LEU A 99 -1.52 15.49 0.26
N ALA A 100 -1.21 15.83 -0.99
CA ALA A 100 -1.76 16.99 -1.68
C ALA A 100 -3.30 16.96 -1.77
N ASN A 101 -3.88 15.78 -1.95
CA ASN A 101 -5.32 15.58 -2.00
C ASN A 101 -5.91 14.99 -0.70
N ASN A 102 -5.16 15.03 0.39
CA ASN A 102 -5.51 14.49 1.71
C ASN A 102 -5.71 12.97 1.73
N VAL A 103 -6.54 12.44 0.84
CA VAL A 103 -6.79 11.01 0.66
C VAL A 103 -6.73 10.69 -0.82
N GLY A 104 -5.91 9.71 -1.18
CA GLY A 104 -5.89 9.20 -2.55
C GLY A 104 -7.04 8.23 -2.76
N ILE A 105 -7.81 8.44 -3.81
CA ILE A 105 -8.89 7.54 -4.21
C ILE A 105 -8.43 6.79 -5.46
N ILE A 106 -8.31 5.49 -5.33
CA ILE A 106 -7.86 4.64 -6.42
C ILE A 106 -9.06 3.86 -6.94
N ASP A 107 -9.47 4.20 -8.16
CA ASP A 107 -10.62 3.57 -8.80
C ASP A 107 -10.28 2.16 -9.30
N SER A 108 -11.30 1.37 -9.41
CA SER A 108 -11.17 0.00 -9.92
C SER A 108 -10.80 -0.06 -11.39
#